data_a77409683df10d95dfe5ee6ededabe5e
#
_entry.id   a77409683df10d95dfe5ee6ededabe5e
#
_cell.length_a   1.000
_cell.length_b   1.000
_cell.length_c   1.000
_cell.angle_alpha   90.00
_cell.angle_beta   90.00
_cell.angle_gamma   90.00
#
_symmetry.space_group_name_H-M   'P 1'
#
loop_
_entity.id
_entity.type
_entity.pdbx_description
1 polymer ?
#
loop_
_entity_poly.entity_id
_entity_poly.type
_entity_poly.pdbx_seq_one_letter_code
_entity_poly.pdbx_strand_id
1 'polypeptide(L)'
;SAASDVYKRQLILFPSIVQGPTASSSLVNGVEWLNERADEIGLEVLIVGRGGGSLEDLWAFNEETLARAVAKSKLPVISAVGHETDFTITDFVADVRAATPSVAMELAVPFKKDLVYTTRNLSERLHQQITHRLSQSKKDFSEKTQRLNSPEQALQSQLERIEDLTFRLEKWKNLSQKQLHENLTSLNKRLLNKNPKYE
;
A
#
# COMPACT_ATOMS: atom_id res chain seq x y z
N SER A 1 -26.17 25.86 -10.83
CA SER A 1 -25.48 26.29 -9.62
C SER A 1 -24.21 25.44 -9.43
N ALA A 2 -23.13 26.06 -8.99
CA ALA A 2 -21.79 25.47 -8.91
C ALA A 2 -21.71 24.18 -8.03
N ALA A 3 -22.72 23.86 -7.26
CA ALA A 3 -22.79 22.66 -6.42
C ALA A 3 -23.15 21.37 -7.18
N SER A 4 -23.77 21.45 -8.37
CA SER A 4 -24.22 20.27 -9.10
C SER A 4 -23.12 19.56 -9.90
N ASP A 5 -22.01 20.26 -10.18
CA ASP A 5 -20.90 19.69 -10.96
C ASP A 5 -19.90 18.86 -10.14
N VAL A 6 -20.01 18.90 -8.81
CA VAL A 6 -19.07 18.25 -7.92
C VAL A 6 -19.49 16.82 -7.59
N TYR A 7 -20.79 16.51 -7.60
CA TYR A 7 -21.30 15.19 -7.22
C TYR A 7 -22.48 14.76 -8.09
N LYS A 8 -22.47 13.54 -8.58
CA LYS A 8 -23.69 12.84 -9.01
C LYS A 8 -24.48 12.36 -7.78
N ARG A 9 -24.76 13.24 -6.82
CA ARG A 9 -25.59 12.92 -5.66
C ARG A 9 -26.88 13.70 -5.77
N GLN A 10 -27.98 13.03 -5.48
CA GLN A 10 -29.30 13.64 -5.49
C GLN A 10 -29.61 14.11 -4.07
N LEU A 11 -30.00 15.37 -3.93
CA LEU A 11 -30.54 15.92 -2.70
C LEU A 11 -32.06 15.86 -2.76
N ILE A 12 -32.65 15.14 -1.80
CA ILE A 12 -34.11 15.05 -1.63
C ILE A 12 -34.48 15.93 -0.43
N LEU A 13 -35.30 16.92 -0.65
CA LEU A 13 -35.77 17.81 0.40
C LEU A 13 -37.17 17.39 0.84
N PHE A 14 -37.31 17.01 2.13
CA PHE A 14 -38.62 16.90 2.77
C PHE A 14 -38.99 18.18 3.48
N PRO A 15 -40.04 18.88 3.05
CA PRO A 15 -40.44 20.17 3.65
C PRO A 15 -41.02 19.92 5.03
N SER A 16 -40.39 20.44 6.08
CA SER A 16 -40.82 20.37 7.45
C SER A 16 -40.97 21.79 8.06
N ILE A 17 -41.94 21.92 8.94
CA ILE A 17 -42.03 23.12 9.79
C ILE A 17 -40.95 22.96 10.87
N VAL A 18 -40.09 23.97 11.01
CA VAL A 18 -38.94 23.90 11.93
C VAL A 18 -39.07 24.84 13.15
N GLN A 19 -40.15 25.61 13.23
CA GLN A 19 -40.43 26.54 14.35
C GLN A 19 -41.94 26.55 14.69
N GLY A 20 -42.24 26.85 15.95
CA GLY A 20 -43.62 26.88 16.46
C GLY A 20 -44.09 25.52 17.02
N PRO A 21 -45.32 25.47 17.55
CA PRO A 21 -45.80 24.33 18.36
C PRO A 21 -45.96 23.03 17.59
N THR A 22 -46.05 23.05 16.27
CA THR A 22 -46.17 21.85 15.41
C THR A 22 -44.84 21.43 14.79
N ALA A 23 -43.74 22.09 15.09
CA ALA A 23 -42.47 21.83 14.46
C ALA A 23 -41.92 20.43 14.78
N SER A 24 -41.95 20.03 16.06
CA SER A 24 -41.49 18.72 16.48
C SER A 24 -42.25 17.57 15.78
N SER A 25 -43.59 17.65 15.74
CA SER A 25 -44.39 16.63 15.04
C SER A 25 -44.14 16.59 13.54
N SER A 26 -43.95 17.76 12.92
CA SER A 26 -43.60 17.85 11.50
C SER A 26 -42.24 17.22 11.18
N LEU A 27 -41.25 17.46 12.04
CA LEU A 27 -39.90 16.88 11.91
C LEU A 27 -39.93 15.36 12.13
N VAL A 28 -40.63 14.86 13.15
CA VAL A 28 -40.81 13.42 13.40
C VAL A 28 -41.42 12.73 12.17
N ASN A 29 -42.50 13.28 11.64
CA ASN A 29 -43.16 12.74 10.43
C ASN A 29 -42.18 12.72 9.24
N GLY A 30 -41.33 13.74 9.09
CA GLY A 30 -40.31 13.78 8.05
C GLY A 30 -39.26 12.68 8.19
N VAL A 31 -38.72 12.51 9.41
CA VAL A 31 -37.74 11.47 9.71
C VAL A 31 -38.34 10.06 9.47
N GLU A 32 -39.55 9.80 9.98
CA GLU A 32 -40.20 8.52 9.81
C GLU A 32 -40.53 8.23 8.36
N TRP A 33 -41.08 9.19 7.62
CA TRP A 33 -41.44 9.04 6.21
C TRP A 33 -40.21 8.73 5.33
N LEU A 34 -39.09 9.44 5.57
CA LEU A 34 -37.84 9.22 4.85
C LEU A 34 -37.23 7.86 5.18
N ASN A 35 -37.29 7.41 6.44
CA ASN A 35 -36.80 6.10 6.84
C ASN A 35 -37.65 4.94 6.25
N GLU A 36 -38.96 5.09 6.17
CA GLU A 36 -39.83 4.09 5.58
C GLU A 36 -39.58 3.88 4.10
N ARG A 37 -39.21 4.97 3.38
CA ARG A 37 -38.99 4.95 1.93
C ARG A 37 -37.51 4.98 1.53
N ALA A 38 -36.62 4.81 2.50
CA ALA A 38 -35.18 4.89 2.27
C ALA A 38 -34.71 3.99 1.13
N ASP A 39 -35.14 2.72 1.15
CA ASP A 39 -34.77 1.72 0.14
C ASP A 39 -35.40 2.02 -1.23
N GLU A 40 -36.64 2.52 -1.26
CA GLU A 40 -37.38 2.83 -2.50
C GLU A 40 -36.74 3.99 -3.27
N ILE A 41 -36.32 5.04 -2.55
CA ILE A 41 -35.76 6.26 -3.15
C ILE A 41 -34.23 6.32 -3.09
N GLY A 42 -33.59 5.29 -2.54
CA GLY A 42 -32.14 5.15 -2.49
C GLY A 42 -31.46 6.17 -1.58
N LEU A 43 -32.04 6.44 -0.40
CA LEU A 43 -31.44 7.33 0.60
C LEU A 43 -30.27 6.62 1.31
N GLU A 44 -29.15 7.34 1.42
CA GLU A 44 -27.95 6.84 2.11
C GLU A 44 -27.68 7.56 3.43
N VAL A 45 -28.07 8.83 3.56
CA VAL A 45 -27.83 9.68 4.73
C VAL A 45 -28.99 10.65 4.91
N LEU A 46 -29.38 10.86 6.16
CA LEU A 46 -30.39 11.84 6.55
C LEU A 46 -29.74 13.06 7.19
N ILE A 47 -30.09 14.24 6.75
CA ILE A 47 -29.66 15.49 7.37
C ILE A 47 -30.88 16.14 8.01
N VAL A 48 -30.83 16.30 9.33
CA VAL A 48 -31.83 17.07 10.09
C VAL A 48 -31.23 18.42 10.41
N GLY A 49 -31.81 19.46 9.86
CA GLY A 49 -31.23 20.79 10.03
C GLY A 49 -32.23 21.92 9.79
N ARG A 50 -31.81 23.10 10.17
CA ARG A 50 -32.57 24.34 9.90
C ARG A 50 -31.66 25.41 9.36
N GLY A 51 -32.28 26.45 8.74
CA GLY A 51 -31.61 27.70 8.43
C GLY A 51 -31.35 28.55 9.68
N GLY A 52 -30.76 29.72 9.53
CA GLY A 52 -30.55 30.66 10.64
C GLY A 52 -31.88 31.09 11.30
N GLY A 53 -31.80 31.38 12.61
CA GLY A 53 -32.95 31.84 13.41
C GLY A 53 -32.56 32.02 14.87
N SER A 54 -33.51 32.38 15.73
CA SER A 54 -33.27 32.63 17.16
C SER A 54 -33.09 31.31 17.94
N LEU A 55 -32.57 31.44 19.19
CA LEU A 55 -32.49 30.30 20.12
C LEU A 55 -33.83 29.65 20.45
N GLU A 56 -34.89 30.44 20.45
CA GLU A 56 -36.25 29.97 20.67
C GLU A 56 -36.71 28.99 19.58
N ASP A 57 -36.21 29.17 18.37
CA ASP A 57 -36.51 28.29 17.24
C ASP A 57 -35.84 26.91 17.34
N LEU A 58 -34.86 26.73 18.28
CA LEU A 58 -34.21 25.44 18.54
C LEU A 58 -35.04 24.53 19.42
N TRP A 59 -36.10 25.01 20.06
CA TRP A 59 -36.89 24.27 21.03
C TRP A 59 -37.46 22.97 20.46
N ALA A 60 -37.91 22.97 19.22
CA ALA A 60 -38.42 21.80 18.54
C ALA A 60 -37.42 20.63 18.43
N PHE A 61 -36.13 20.95 18.38
CA PHE A 61 -35.04 19.98 18.30
C PHE A 61 -34.57 19.46 19.68
N ASN A 62 -35.13 20.00 20.76
CA ASN A 62 -34.95 19.52 22.13
C ASN A 62 -36.11 18.64 22.60
N GLU A 63 -37.08 18.36 21.75
CA GLU A 63 -38.20 17.51 22.06
C GLU A 63 -37.80 16.02 22.04
N GLU A 64 -38.23 15.28 23.09
CA GLU A 64 -37.95 13.86 23.25
C GLU A 64 -38.48 13.02 22.07
N THR A 65 -39.64 13.41 21.53
CA THR A 65 -40.28 12.71 20.39
C THR A 65 -39.39 12.71 19.16
N LEU A 66 -38.75 13.86 18.81
CA LEU A 66 -37.85 13.96 17.70
C LEU A 66 -36.55 13.19 17.99
N ALA A 67 -35.97 13.34 19.18
CA ALA A 67 -34.78 12.61 19.56
C ALA A 67 -34.95 11.09 19.43
N ARG A 68 -36.12 10.57 19.85
CA ARG A 68 -36.43 9.14 19.70
C ARG A 68 -36.62 8.71 18.24
N ALA A 69 -37.18 9.56 17.40
CA ALA A 69 -37.32 9.29 15.96
C ALA A 69 -35.94 9.24 15.27
N VAL A 70 -35.08 10.17 15.62
CA VAL A 70 -33.69 10.17 15.15
C VAL A 70 -32.92 8.94 15.62
N ALA A 71 -33.00 8.59 16.90
CA ALA A 71 -32.35 7.39 17.46
C ALA A 71 -32.83 6.06 16.84
N LYS A 72 -34.05 5.99 16.35
CA LYS A 72 -34.61 4.83 15.66
C LYS A 72 -34.33 4.81 14.16
N SER A 73 -33.69 5.84 13.63
CA SER A 73 -33.41 5.92 12.21
C SER A 73 -32.55 4.73 11.74
N LYS A 74 -32.91 4.14 10.62
CA LYS A 74 -32.11 3.12 9.95
C LYS A 74 -30.95 3.73 9.14
N LEU A 75 -31.10 4.99 8.76
CA LEU A 75 -30.10 5.77 8.03
C LEU A 75 -29.18 6.48 9.02
N PRO A 76 -27.91 6.65 8.68
CA PRO A 76 -27.04 7.58 9.39
C PRO A 76 -27.63 8.99 9.39
N VAL A 77 -27.66 9.63 10.55
CA VAL A 77 -28.24 10.97 10.73
C VAL A 77 -27.16 12.00 11.05
N ILE A 78 -27.15 13.07 10.29
CA ILE A 78 -26.33 14.25 10.57
C ILE A 78 -27.26 15.35 11.10
N SER A 79 -27.01 15.82 12.34
CA SER A 79 -27.70 16.98 12.90
C SER A 79 -26.96 18.26 12.47
N ALA A 80 -27.71 19.21 11.92
CA ALA A 80 -27.23 20.51 11.48
C ALA A 80 -28.16 21.64 11.95
N VAL A 81 -28.42 21.67 13.23
CA VAL A 81 -29.46 22.50 13.85
C VAL A 81 -28.89 23.75 14.48
N GLY A 82 -27.86 23.62 15.32
CA GLY A 82 -27.31 24.69 16.14
C GLY A 82 -25.95 25.18 15.63
N HIS A 83 -25.57 26.39 16.00
CA HIS A 83 -24.24 26.93 15.81
C HIS A 83 -23.25 26.29 16.80
N GLU A 84 -21.97 26.66 16.77
CA GLU A 84 -20.92 25.99 17.58
C GLU A 84 -21.22 25.90 19.08
N THR A 85 -21.94 26.91 19.63
CA THR A 85 -22.28 27.02 21.06
C THR A 85 -23.61 26.41 21.44
N ASP A 86 -24.51 26.17 20.49
CA ASP A 86 -25.89 25.79 20.74
C ASP A 86 -26.11 24.30 20.51
N PHE A 87 -26.25 23.54 21.58
CA PHE A 87 -26.49 22.12 21.53
C PHE A 87 -27.95 21.78 21.77
N THR A 88 -28.48 20.91 20.94
CA THR A 88 -29.82 20.33 21.10
C THR A 88 -29.74 18.83 21.44
N ILE A 89 -30.85 18.27 22.00
CA ILE A 89 -30.94 16.84 22.26
C ILE A 89 -30.74 16.04 20.95
N THR A 90 -31.25 16.56 19.83
CA THR A 90 -31.06 15.96 18.51
C THR A 90 -29.56 15.82 18.14
N ASP A 91 -28.73 16.80 18.53
CA ASP A 91 -27.28 16.76 18.26
C ASP A 91 -26.57 15.63 19.02
N PHE A 92 -27.04 15.30 20.22
CA PHE A 92 -26.48 14.21 21.04
C PHE A 92 -26.92 12.82 20.58
N VAL A 93 -28.05 12.72 19.90
CA VAL A 93 -28.62 11.46 19.45
C VAL A 93 -28.24 11.14 18.01
N ALA A 94 -27.93 12.15 17.20
CA ALA A 94 -27.48 11.97 15.83
C ALA A 94 -26.10 11.31 15.78
N ASP A 95 -25.79 10.60 14.69
CA ASP A 95 -24.50 9.94 14.49
C ASP A 95 -23.36 10.96 14.33
N VAL A 96 -23.65 12.08 13.69
CA VAL A 96 -22.68 13.16 13.47
C VAL A 96 -23.36 14.52 13.67
N ARG A 97 -22.65 15.44 14.29
CA ARG A 97 -23.07 16.85 14.42
C ARG A 97 -22.30 17.72 13.45
N ALA A 98 -23.00 18.61 12.79
CA ALA A 98 -22.46 19.66 11.93
C ALA A 98 -22.89 21.05 12.47
N ALA A 99 -22.00 22.02 12.47
CA ALA A 99 -22.29 23.37 12.95
C ALA A 99 -23.25 24.15 12.02
N THR A 100 -23.36 23.74 10.76
CA THR A 100 -24.24 24.35 9.76
C THR A 100 -24.71 23.31 8.74
N PRO A 101 -25.83 23.54 8.05
CA PRO A 101 -26.27 22.67 6.95
C PRO A 101 -25.25 22.52 5.83
N SER A 102 -24.44 23.56 5.58
CA SER A 102 -23.35 23.49 4.58
C SER A 102 -22.25 22.51 5.00
N VAL A 103 -21.84 22.55 6.28
CA VAL A 103 -20.87 21.61 6.85
C VAL A 103 -21.45 20.19 6.86
N ALA A 104 -22.74 20.02 7.15
CA ALA A 104 -23.40 18.71 7.06
C ALA A 104 -23.34 18.12 5.66
N MET A 105 -23.50 18.93 4.63
CA MET A 105 -23.36 18.51 3.24
C MET A 105 -21.92 18.09 2.89
N GLU A 106 -20.92 18.80 3.42
CA GLU A 106 -19.50 18.46 3.24
C GLU A 106 -19.14 17.14 3.94
N LEU A 107 -19.70 16.91 5.13
CA LEU A 107 -19.51 15.66 5.87
C LEU A 107 -20.23 14.47 5.20
N ALA A 108 -21.45 14.70 4.67
CA ALA A 108 -22.21 13.66 4.01
C ALA A 108 -21.60 13.20 2.69
N VAL A 109 -20.88 14.10 1.98
CA VAL A 109 -20.39 13.82 0.62
C VAL A 109 -18.94 14.27 0.47
N PRO A 110 -17.98 13.36 0.38
CA PRO A 110 -16.59 13.73 0.18
C PRO A 110 -16.39 14.41 -1.18
N PHE A 111 -15.54 15.44 -1.24
CA PHE A 111 -15.26 16.16 -2.49
C PHE A 111 -14.66 15.22 -3.55
N LYS A 112 -15.26 15.19 -4.74
CA LYS A 112 -14.75 14.41 -5.88
C LYS A 112 -13.28 14.69 -6.17
N LYS A 113 -12.85 15.95 -6.01
CA LYS A 113 -11.46 16.36 -6.20
C LYS A 113 -10.53 15.64 -5.24
N ASP A 114 -10.93 15.47 -3.97
CA ASP A 114 -10.13 14.82 -2.94
C ASP A 114 -10.05 13.30 -3.19
N LEU A 115 -11.15 12.70 -3.64
CA LEU A 115 -11.16 11.29 -4.04
C LEU A 115 -10.26 11.05 -5.25
N VAL A 116 -10.33 11.90 -6.27
CA VAL A 116 -9.47 11.81 -7.46
C VAL A 116 -8.01 12.03 -7.08
N TYR A 117 -7.72 13.02 -6.24
CA TYR A 117 -6.37 13.29 -5.75
C TYR A 117 -5.82 12.11 -4.94
N THR A 118 -6.61 11.58 -4.01
CA THR A 118 -6.23 10.42 -3.20
C THR A 118 -5.97 9.17 -4.07
N THR A 119 -6.86 8.92 -5.03
CA THR A 119 -6.71 7.79 -5.97
C THR A 119 -5.44 7.93 -6.81
N ARG A 120 -5.16 9.14 -7.30
CA ARG A 120 -3.95 9.43 -8.07
C ARG A 120 -2.68 9.22 -7.25
N ASN A 121 -2.64 9.75 -6.04
CA ASN A 121 -1.51 9.55 -5.11
C ASN A 121 -1.29 8.07 -4.77
N LEU A 122 -2.37 7.32 -4.53
CA LEU A 122 -2.27 5.89 -4.27
C LEU A 122 -1.72 5.13 -5.49
N SER A 123 -2.18 5.48 -6.69
CA SER A 123 -1.69 4.90 -7.95
C SER A 123 -0.20 5.19 -8.17
N GLU A 124 0.24 6.44 -7.94
CA GLU A 124 1.64 6.83 -8.07
C GLU A 124 2.54 6.08 -7.05
N ARG A 125 2.10 6.01 -5.80
CA ARG A 125 2.81 5.25 -4.75
C ARG A 125 2.90 3.77 -5.08
N LEU A 126 1.84 3.17 -5.59
CA LEU A 126 1.82 1.77 -6.03
C LEU A 126 2.82 1.56 -7.17
N HIS A 127 2.80 2.43 -8.18
CA HIS A 127 3.75 2.36 -9.29
C HIS A 127 5.21 2.45 -8.83
N GLN A 128 5.52 3.40 -7.95
CA GLN A 128 6.85 3.54 -7.36
C GLN A 128 7.29 2.28 -6.59
N GLN A 129 6.40 1.71 -5.78
CA GLN A 129 6.69 0.50 -5.01
C GLN A 129 6.94 -0.72 -5.92
N ILE A 130 6.14 -0.88 -6.97
CA ILE A 130 6.33 -1.97 -7.94
C ILE A 130 7.66 -1.80 -8.67
N THR A 131 7.97 -0.60 -9.16
CA THR A 131 9.22 -0.30 -9.87
C THR A 131 10.44 -0.55 -8.97
N HIS A 132 10.37 -0.11 -7.70
CA HIS A 132 11.43 -0.35 -6.72
C HIS A 132 11.65 -1.85 -6.47
N ARG A 133 10.58 -2.62 -6.23
CA ARG A 133 10.67 -4.08 -6.03
C ARG A 133 11.25 -4.79 -7.24
N LEU A 134 10.82 -4.41 -8.44
CA LEU A 134 11.36 -4.98 -9.68
C LEU A 134 12.85 -4.70 -9.85
N SER A 135 13.28 -3.46 -9.58
CA SER A 135 14.70 -3.09 -9.66
C SER A 135 15.55 -3.89 -8.65
N GLN A 136 15.04 -4.05 -7.43
CA GLN A 136 15.71 -4.82 -6.39
C GLN A 136 15.80 -6.31 -6.75
N SER A 137 14.70 -6.90 -7.22
CA SER A 137 14.71 -8.30 -7.68
C SER A 137 15.65 -8.53 -8.87
N LYS A 138 15.74 -7.58 -9.82
CA LYS A 138 16.69 -7.65 -10.92
C LYS A 138 18.14 -7.60 -10.42
N LYS A 139 18.44 -6.73 -9.45
CA LYS A 139 19.76 -6.63 -8.83
C LYS A 139 20.15 -7.92 -8.12
N ASP A 140 19.27 -8.44 -7.28
CA ASP A 140 19.48 -9.69 -6.56
C ASP A 140 19.69 -10.87 -7.53
N PHE A 141 18.93 -10.91 -8.63
CA PHE A 141 19.08 -11.93 -9.66
C PHE A 141 20.46 -11.80 -10.36
N SER A 142 20.84 -10.59 -10.72
CA SER A 142 22.16 -10.34 -11.36
C SER A 142 23.32 -10.75 -10.45
N GLU A 143 23.27 -10.40 -9.16
CA GLU A 143 24.29 -10.78 -8.18
C GLU A 143 24.37 -12.31 -8.00
N LYS A 144 23.24 -12.99 -7.94
CA LYS A 144 23.19 -14.46 -7.84
C LYS A 144 23.74 -15.12 -9.10
N THR A 145 23.43 -14.57 -10.29
CA THR A 145 23.95 -15.09 -11.56
C THR A 145 25.46 -14.89 -11.65
N GLN A 146 26.00 -13.75 -11.24
CA GLN A 146 27.46 -13.54 -11.19
C GLN A 146 28.15 -14.55 -10.24
N ARG A 147 27.53 -14.84 -9.08
CA ARG A 147 28.08 -15.84 -8.14
C ARG A 147 28.09 -17.25 -8.71
N LEU A 148 27.16 -17.60 -9.59
CA LEU A 148 27.11 -18.90 -10.27
C LEU A 148 28.20 -19.03 -11.35
N ASN A 149 28.53 -17.96 -12.04
CA ASN A 149 29.57 -17.96 -13.08
C ASN A 149 31.00 -17.97 -12.47
N SER A 150 31.17 -17.50 -11.24
CA SER A 150 32.46 -17.48 -10.52
C SER A 150 33.09 -18.87 -10.25
N PRO A 151 32.32 -19.91 -9.89
CA PRO A 151 32.89 -21.28 -9.70
C PRO A 151 33.41 -21.91 -10.99
N GLU A 152 32.80 -21.66 -12.13
CA GLU A 152 33.27 -22.18 -13.42
C GLU A 152 34.63 -21.61 -13.80
N GLN A 153 34.80 -20.30 -13.65
CA GLN A 153 36.11 -19.65 -13.89
C GLN A 153 37.18 -20.12 -12.91
N ALA A 154 36.82 -20.32 -11.64
CA ALA A 154 37.73 -20.86 -10.64
C ALA A 154 38.16 -22.30 -10.97
N LEU A 155 37.22 -23.14 -11.42
CA LEU A 155 37.50 -24.49 -11.89
C LEU A 155 38.44 -24.51 -13.10
N GLN A 156 38.17 -23.67 -14.10
CA GLN A 156 39.00 -23.52 -15.29
C GLN A 156 40.43 -23.15 -14.94
N SER A 157 40.64 -22.19 -14.06
CA SER A 157 41.98 -21.77 -13.61
C SER A 157 42.72 -22.89 -12.83
N GLN A 158 42.02 -23.70 -12.09
CA GLN A 158 42.62 -24.85 -11.40
C GLN A 158 43.00 -25.95 -12.38
N LEU A 159 42.18 -26.24 -13.39
CA LEU A 159 42.51 -27.20 -14.46
C LEU A 159 43.77 -26.77 -15.21
N GLU A 160 43.87 -25.51 -15.64
CA GLU A 160 45.08 -24.98 -16.31
C GLU A 160 46.33 -25.12 -15.42
N ARG A 161 46.19 -24.93 -14.11
CA ARG A 161 47.29 -25.08 -13.16
C ARG A 161 47.72 -26.53 -13.01
N ILE A 162 46.77 -27.45 -13.03
CA ILE A 162 47.08 -28.91 -13.00
C ILE A 162 47.79 -29.32 -14.27
N GLU A 163 47.34 -28.87 -15.42
CA GLU A 163 48.03 -29.15 -16.71
C GLU A 163 49.44 -28.64 -16.73
N ASP A 164 49.70 -27.40 -16.29
CA ASP A 164 51.07 -26.85 -16.19
C ASP A 164 51.95 -27.67 -15.25
N LEU A 165 51.42 -28.00 -14.07
CA LEU A 165 52.16 -28.80 -13.10
C LEU A 165 52.50 -30.21 -13.65
N THR A 166 51.57 -30.81 -14.36
CA THR A 166 51.75 -32.14 -14.98
C THR A 166 52.82 -32.10 -16.05
N PHE A 167 52.76 -31.06 -16.91
CA PHE A 167 53.78 -30.84 -17.95
C PHE A 167 55.20 -30.63 -17.35
N ARG A 168 55.30 -29.83 -16.31
CA ARG A 168 56.57 -29.56 -15.61
C ARG A 168 57.11 -30.83 -14.95
N LEU A 169 56.26 -31.67 -14.37
CA LEU A 169 56.61 -32.92 -13.74
C LEU A 169 57.18 -33.90 -14.80
N GLU A 170 56.51 -34.05 -15.93
CA GLU A 170 56.96 -34.92 -17.01
C GLU A 170 58.32 -34.47 -17.57
N LYS A 171 58.50 -33.18 -17.77
CA LYS A 171 59.77 -32.57 -18.22
C LYS A 171 60.90 -32.84 -17.22
N TRP A 172 60.61 -32.66 -15.93
CA TRP A 172 61.57 -32.96 -14.87
C TRP A 172 61.94 -34.46 -14.82
N LYS A 173 60.95 -35.35 -14.91
CA LYS A 173 61.15 -36.80 -14.96
C LYS A 173 62.08 -37.18 -16.11
N ASN A 174 61.82 -36.69 -17.31
CA ASN A 174 62.59 -37.02 -18.49
C ASN A 174 64.04 -36.52 -18.37
N LEU A 175 64.25 -35.30 -17.85
CA LEU A 175 65.58 -34.75 -17.60
C LEU A 175 66.32 -35.53 -16.53
N SER A 176 65.70 -35.89 -15.44
CA SER A 176 66.28 -36.67 -14.35
C SER A 176 66.65 -38.06 -14.80
N GLN A 177 65.78 -38.74 -15.59
CA GLN A 177 66.11 -40.06 -16.16
C GLN A 177 67.31 -40.01 -17.12
N LYS A 178 67.39 -38.98 -17.98
CA LYS A 178 68.51 -38.79 -18.88
C LYS A 178 69.80 -38.56 -18.11
N GLN A 179 69.77 -37.75 -17.06
CA GLN A 179 70.96 -37.48 -16.23
C GLN A 179 71.42 -38.72 -15.45
N LEU A 180 70.50 -39.53 -14.96
CA LEU A 180 70.80 -40.81 -14.31
C LEU A 180 71.45 -41.74 -15.29
N HIS A 181 70.96 -41.88 -16.51
CA HIS A 181 71.48 -42.71 -17.56
C HIS A 181 72.90 -42.29 -17.98
N GLU A 182 73.12 -40.96 -18.15
CA GLU A 182 74.44 -40.41 -18.43
C GLU A 182 75.44 -40.68 -17.31
N ASN A 183 75.02 -40.54 -16.04
CA ASN A 183 75.84 -40.84 -14.88
C ASN A 183 76.21 -42.33 -14.81
N LEU A 184 75.22 -43.24 -15.02
CA LEU A 184 75.45 -44.68 -15.07
C LEU A 184 76.42 -45.08 -16.19
N THR A 185 76.27 -44.53 -17.36
CA THR A 185 77.16 -44.76 -18.52
C THR A 185 78.57 -44.27 -18.23
N SER A 186 78.72 -43.11 -17.59
CA SER A 186 80.00 -42.51 -17.17
C SER A 186 80.66 -43.40 -16.10
N LEU A 187 79.95 -43.88 -15.10
CA LEU A 187 80.46 -44.78 -14.08
C LEU A 187 80.91 -46.15 -14.66
N ASN A 188 80.12 -46.69 -15.58
CA ASN A 188 80.42 -47.94 -16.26
C ASN A 188 81.73 -47.78 -17.10
N LYS A 189 81.89 -46.73 -17.83
CA LYS A 189 83.16 -46.42 -18.54
C LYS A 189 84.32 -46.26 -17.58
N ARG A 190 84.20 -45.68 -16.42
CA ARG A 190 85.23 -45.50 -15.42
C ARG A 190 85.61 -46.88 -14.79
N LEU A 191 84.64 -47.77 -14.57
CA LEU A 191 84.86 -49.12 -14.08
C LEU A 191 85.63 -50.01 -15.08
N LEU A 192 85.25 -49.93 -16.36
CA LEU A 192 85.94 -50.67 -17.45
C LEU A 192 87.37 -50.17 -17.61
N ASN A 193 87.62 -48.86 -17.51
CA ASN A 193 89.02 -48.30 -17.62
C ASN A 193 89.89 -48.65 -16.38
N LYS A 194 89.35 -48.96 -15.21
CA LYS A 194 90.12 -49.28 -14.01
C LYS A 194 90.39 -50.80 -13.85
N ASN A 195 89.79 -51.64 -14.67
CA ASN A 195 89.95 -53.09 -14.58
C ASN A 195 90.47 -53.67 -15.92
N PRO A 196 91.75 -53.68 -16.12
CA PRO A 196 92.40 -54.11 -17.38
C PRO A 196 92.38 -55.63 -17.59
N LYS A 197 91.60 -56.41 -16.92
CA LYS A 197 91.47 -57.87 -16.97
C LYS A 197 90.36 -58.43 -17.91
N TYR A 198 89.77 -57.60 -18.75
CA TYR A 198 88.84 -58.07 -19.78
C TYR A 198 89.26 -57.39 -21.16
N GLU A 199 90.36 -57.82 -21.66
CA GLU A 199 90.67 -57.95 -23.10
C GLU A 199 90.66 -59.42 -23.44
#